data_51630e7daf0461b3d2c939efdfa2a31c
#
_entry.id   51630e7daf0461b3d2c939efdfa2a31c
#
_cell.length_a   1.000
_cell.length_b   1.000
_cell.length_c   1.000
_cell.angle_alpha   90.00
_cell.angle_beta   90.00
_cell.angle_gamma   90.00
#
_symmetry.space_group_name_H-M   'P 1'
#
loop_
_entity.id
_entity.type
_entity.pdbx_description
1 polymer ?
#
loop_
_entity_poly.entity_id
_entity_poly.type
_entity_poly.pdbx_seq_one_letter_code
_entity_poly.pdbx_strand_id
1 'polypeptide(L)'
;MTDPAVPRHVLPVLVLAQLAGTSLWFTVNAVMPDLQRELGWPASAVGTLTSALQFGFIVGTLVFALLAIADRFHARNVFFVCALSGAACTVGAWAMVRDYDALLVWRFATGVFLAGIYPVGMKIAAQWYRQGLGAALGLLVAALIVGSASAHGLRALAQDLPWPSIMLGVAGLAASGGLLILTLGHAPGASARVSTLQWRALSTLWVDARVRSSVLGYFGHMWELYTLWVLMPMILATRLQGTALSWAAFVVLGAGALGCAVGGRLALRWGSAHVAGVQLATSGLCCLLAPWLMHAGDALFYSWLLVWGITVAGDSPQFSTLTARNAPAQAVGSVLTLTNSIGFAISIVSILLFVALAEHLPLGPLLLGLAPGPALGLWALWPLVREERRRG
;
A
#
# COMPACT_ATOMS: atom_id res chain seq x y z
N MET A 1 -37.52 -8.12 -2.78
CA MET A 1 -36.96 -7.00 -3.55
C MET A 1 -35.65 -7.49 -4.12
N THR A 2 -35.57 -7.66 -5.44
CA THR A 2 -34.31 -8.03 -6.13
C THR A 2 -33.36 -6.84 -6.01
N ASP A 3 -32.15 -7.09 -5.46
CA ASP A 3 -31.10 -6.08 -5.43
C ASP A 3 -30.89 -5.55 -6.86
N PRO A 4 -30.91 -4.22 -7.09
CA PRO A 4 -30.65 -3.70 -8.43
C PRO A 4 -29.23 -4.11 -8.85
N ALA A 5 -29.13 -4.68 -10.05
CA ALA A 5 -27.83 -5.11 -10.59
C ALA A 5 -26.87 -3.91 -10.64
N VAL A 6 -25.66 -4.09 -10.09
CA VAL A 6 -24.63 -3.04 -10.13
C VAL A 6 -24.27 -2.75 -11.59
N PRO A 7 -24.30 -1.47 -12.05
CA PRO A 7 -23.94 -1.12 -13.41
C PRO A 7 -22.52 -1.57 -13.76
N ARG A 8 -22.34 -2.12 -14.95
CA ARG A 8 -21.06 -2.73 -15.38
C ARG A 8 -19.85 -1.79 -15.36
N HIS A 9 -20.08 -0.48 -15.46
CA HIS A 9 -19.00 0.54 -15.47
C HIS A 9 -18.47 0.86 -14.06
N VAL A 10 -19.19 0.54 -13.00
CA VAL A 10 -18.83 0.94 -11.62
C VAL A 10 -17.47 0.38 -11.21
N LEU A 11 -17.25 -0.94 -11.38
CA LEU A 11 -15.99 -1.55 -10.99
C LEU A 11 -14.78 -1.06 -11.80
N PRO A 12 -14.83 -1.00 -13.14
CA PRO A 12 -13.75 -0.42 -13.94
C PRO A 12 -13.42 1.02 -13.55
N VAL A 13 -14.43 1.88 -13.36
CA VAL A 13 -14.23 3.27 -12.92
C VAL A 13 -13.54 3.33 -11.55
N LEU A 14 -14.01 2.55 -10.58
CA LEU A 14 -13.41 2.48 -9.25
C LEU A 14 -11.94 2.01 -9.31
N VAL A 15 -11.66 0.95 -10.06
CA VAL A 15 -10.31 0.38 -10.19
C VAL A 15 -9.36 1.38 -10.85
N LEU A 16 -9.78 2.02 -11.95
CA LEU A 16 -8.96 3.00 -12.66
C LEU A 16 -8.75 4.27 -11.84
N ALA A 17 -9.80 4.79 -11.17
CA ALA A 17 -9.68 5.95 -10.28
C ALA A 17 -8.77 5.66 -9.09
N GLN A 18 -8.87 4.47 -8.50
CA GLN A 18 -8.03 4.02 -7.40
C GLN A 18 -6.56 3.93 -7.82
N LEU A 19 -6.28 3.27 -8.95
CA LEU A 19 -4.95 3.16 -9.54
C LEU A 19 -4.36 4.56 -9.77
N ALA A 20 -5.11 5.43 -10.44
CA ALA A 20 -4.67 6.77 -10.76
C ALA A 20 -4.41 7.62 -9.51
N GLY A 21 -5.30 7.59 -8.52
CA GLY A 21 -5.14 8.34 -7.28
C GLY A 21 -3.97 7.86 -6.41
N THR A 22 -3.70 6.55 -6.40
CA THR A 22 -2.60 5.98 -5.60
C THR A 22 -1.22 6.08 -6.28
N SER A 23 -1.15 6.53 -7.53
CA SER A 23 0.12 6.84 -8.21
C SER A 23 0.97 7.88 -7.47
N LEU A 24 0.33 8.75 -6.67
CA LEU A 24 0.99 9.75 -5.84
C LEU A 24 1.96 9.15 -4.80
N TRP A 25 1.80 7.86 -4.45
CA TRP A 25 2.52 7.26 -3.32
C TRP A 25 4.04 7.28 -3.49
N PHE A 26 4.54 6.77 -4.60
CA PHE A 26 5.98 6.62 -4.87
C PHE A 26 6.51 7.60 -5.93
N THR A 27 5.84 8.74 -6.14
CA THR A 27 6.24 9.74 -7.16
C THR A 27 7.68 10.21 -6.99
N VAL A 28 8.06 10.61 -5.78
CA VAL A 28 9.41 11.10 -5.50
C VAL A 28 10.44 9.98 -5.54
N ASN A 29 10.05 8.76 -5.13
CA ASN A 29 10.94 7.60 -5.18
C ASN A 29 11.36 7.27 -6.62
N ALA A 30 10.46 7.42 -7.60
CA ALA A 30 10.75 7.14 -9.01
C ALA A 30 11.75 8.14 -9.63
N VAL A 31 11.82 9.36 -9.10
CA VAL A 31 12.73 10.41 -9.58
C VAL A 31 13.91 10.66 -8.63
N MET A 32 14.01 9.91 -7.54
CA MET A 32 15.05 10.08 -6.52
C MET A 32 16.47 10.03 -7.08
N PRO A 33 16.84 9.11 -8.00
CA PRO A 33 18.19 9.10 -8.59
C PRO A 33 18.53 10.40 -9.33
N ASP A 34 17.55 11.04 -9.96
CA ASP A 34 17.73 12.32 -10.63
C ASP A 34 17.93 13.46 -9.64
N LEU A 35 17.12 13.50 -8.57
CA LEU A 35 17.22 14.50 -7.51
C LEU A 35 18.53 14.41 -6.74
N GLN A 36 19.01 13.20 -6.47
CA GLN A 36 20.32 12.98 -5.84
C GLN A 36 21.46 13.50 -6.71
N ARG A 37 21.40 13.26 -8.03
CA ARG A 37 22.41 13.70 -8.98
C ARG A 37 22.42 15.22 -9.17
N GLU A 38 21.23 15.85 -9.27
CA GLU A 38 21.11 17.27 -9.58
C GLU A 38 21.20 18.16 -8.34
N LEU A 39 20.71 17.71 -7.20
CA LEU A 39 20.60 18.49 -5.97
C LEU A 39 21.57 18.04 -4.88
N GLY A 40 22.31 16.95 -5.10
CA GLY A 40 23.29 16.43 -4.14
C GLY A 40 22.67 15.84 -2.87
N TRP A 41 21.41 15.39 -2.91
CA TRP A 41 20.73 14.86 -1.75
C TRP A 41 21.31 13.51 -1.28
N PRO A 42 21.33 13.27 0.05
CA PRO A 42 21.85 12.03 0.59
C PRO A 42 20.97 10.83 0.18
N ALA A 43 21.55 9.63 0.19
CA ALA A 43 20.82 8.40 -0.11
C ALA A 43 19.65 8.18 0.86
N SER A 44 19.78 8.65 2.11
CA SER A 44 18.73 8.59 3.15
C SER A 44 17.50 9.45 2.85
N ALA A 45 17.58 10.43 1.93
CA ALA A 45 16.44 11.29 1.56
C ALA A 45 15.20 10.50 1.10
N VAL A 46 15.38 9.37 0.43
CA VAL A 46 14.26 8.53 -0.02
C VAL A 46 13.46 8.00 1.18
N GLY A 47 14.14 7.60 2.25
CA GLY A 47 13.50 7.10 3.46
C GLY A 47 12.69 8.17 4.19
N THR A 48 13.27 9.36 4.38
CA THR A 48 12.60 10.46 5.09
C THR A 48 11.40 11.01 4.32
N LEU A 49 11.52 11.18 2.99
CA LEU A 49 10.43 11.66 2.14
C LEU A 49 9.28 10.64 2.01
N THR A 50 9.59 9.35 1.99
CA THR A 50 8.56 8.30 2.02
C THR A 50 7.89 8.24 3.40
N SER A 51 8.66 8.35 4.48
CA SER A 51 8.16 8.36 5.85
C SER A 51 7.29 9.59 6.13
N ALA A 52 7.63 10.77 5.58
CA ALA A 52 6.81 11.97 5.69
C ALA A 52 5.44 11.77 5.04
N LEU A 53 5.38 11.15 3.86
CA LEU A 53 4.11 10.80 3.22
C LEU A 53 3.31 9.79 4.05
N GLN A 54 3.95 8.74 4.55
CA GLN A 54 3.28 7.73 5.38
C GLN A 54 2.76 8.33 6.69
N PHE A 55 3.52 9.23 7.32
CA PHE A 55 3.08 9.95 8.50
C PHE A 55 1.87 10.84 8.20
N GLY A 56 1.88 11.55 7.05
CA GLY A 56 0.72 12.26 6.55
C GLY A 56 -0.50 11.36 6.36
N PHE A 57 -0.30 10.17 5.80
CA PHE A 57 -1.37 9.19 5.62
C PHE A 57 -1.96 8.70 6.97
N ILE A 58 -1.12 8.46 7.98
CA ILE A 58 -1.58 8.12 9.34
C ILE A 58 -2.44 9.25 9.90
N VAL A 59 -1.92 10.48 9.90
CA VAL A 59 -2.63 11.65 10.41
C VAL A 59 -3.95 11.86 9.65
N GLY A 60 -3.90 11.82 8.32
CA GLY A 60 -5.09 11.90 7.48
C GLY A 60 -6.14 10.85 7.80
N THR A 61 -5.72 9.58 7.89
CA THR A 61 -6.62 8.45 8.21
C THR A 61 -7.30 8.64 9.57
N LEU A 62 -6.54 9.06 10.59
CA LEU A 62 -7.08 9.32 11.92
C LEU A 62 -8.04 10.52 11.90
N VAL A 63 -7.70 11.63 11.25
CA VAL A 63 -8.56 12.82 11.12
C VAL A 63 -9.85 12.46 10.38
N PHE A 64 -9.76 11.74 9.26
CA PHE A 64 -10.94 11.30 8.50
C PHE A 64 -11.87 10.40 9.33
N ALA A 65 -11.30 9.50 10.15
CA ALA A 65 -12.06 8.62 11.01
C ALA A 65 -12.67 9.36 12.23
N LEU A 66 -11.91 10.27 12.87
CA LEU A 66 -12.38 11.06 14.00
C LEU A 66 -13.52 12.00 13.60
N LEU A 67 -13.39 12.68 12.48
CA LEU A 67 -14.38 13.60 11.95
C LEU A 67 -15.47 12.90 11.13
N ALA A 68 -15.37 11.59 10.92
CA ALA A 68 -16.27 10.79 10.09
C ALA A 68 -16.49 11.41 8.70
N ILE A 69 -15.43 11.97 8.07
CA ILE A 69 -15.54 12.79 6.86
C ILE A 69 -16.23 12.01 5.73
N ALA A 70 -15.81 10.76 5.51
CA ALA A 70 -16.41 9.93 4.46
C ALA A 70 -17.85 9.47 4.77
N ASP A 71 -18.37 9.66 6.01
CA ASP A 71 -19.76 9.39 6.40
C ASP A 71 -20.62 10.65 6.32
N ARG A 72 -20.03 11.82 6.57
CA ARG A 72 -20.72 13.12 6.55
C ARG A 72 -20.89 13.67 5.15
N PHE A 73 -19.93 13.38 4.25
CA PHE A 73 -19.92 13.84 2.88
C PHE A 73 -20.06 12.67 1.92
N HIS A 74 -20.54 12.95 0.69
CA HIS A 74 -20.59 11.93 -0.35
C HIS A 74 -19.20 11.39 -0.65
N ALA A 75 -18.98 10.09 -0.48
CA ALA A 75 -17.67 9.45 -0.59
C ALA A 75 -16.96 9.75 -1.92
N ARG A 76 -17.69 9.78 -3.07
CA ARG A 76 -17.11 10.16 -4.36
C ARG A 76 -16.56 11.58 -4.39
N ASN A 77 -17.24 12.55 -3.72
CA ASN A 77 -16.79 13.93 -3.67
C ASN A 77 -15.56 14.07 -2.77
N VAL A 78 -15.51 13.32 -1.66
CA VAL A 78 -14.33 13.23 -0.80
C VAL A 78 -13.14 12.69 -1.60
N PHE A 79 -13.33 11.59 -2.32
CA PHE A 79 -12.30 11.03 -3.19
C PHE A 79 -11.80 12.05 -4.22
N PHE A 80 -12.73 12.70 -4.93
CA PHE A 80 -12.41 13.72 -5.94
C PHE A 80 -11.57 14.86 -5.36
N VAL A 81 -12.04 15.48 -4.27
CA VAL A 81 -11.34 16.61 -3.64
C VAL A 81 -9.95 16.17 -3.18
N CYS A 82 -9.84 14.99 -2.56
CA CYS A 82 -8.55 14.48 -2.10
C CYS A 82 -7.59 14.13 -3.24
N ALA A 83 -8.09 13.58 -4.35
CA ALA A 83 -7.25 13.30 -5.51
C ALA A 83 -6.72 14.58 -6.15
N LEU A 84 -7.56 15.62 -6.29
CA LEU A 84 -7.10 16.94 -6.78
C LEU A 84 -6.14 17.63 -5.82
N SER A 85 -6.43 17.59 -4.51
CA SER A 85 -5.54 18.17 -3.51
C SER A 85 -4.19 17.45 -3.44
N GLY A 86 -4.18 16.12 -3.52
CA GLY A 86 -2.96 15.33 -3.59
C GLY A 86 -2.14 15.60 -4.87
N ALA A 87 -2.83 15.77 -6.01
CA ALA A 87 -2.21 16.20 -7.26
C ALA A 87 -1.59 17.61 -7.12
N ALA A 88 -2.33 18.57 -6.54
CA ALA A 88 -1.83 19.92 -6.26
C ALA A 88 -0.62 19.91 -5.32
N CYS A 89 -0.64 19.07 -4.26
CA CYS A 89 0.51 18.89 -3.38
C CYS A 89 1.73 18.34 -4.14
N THR A 90 1.52 17.43 -5.10
CA THR A 90 2.61 16.90 -5.92
C THR A 90 3.18 17.97 -6.86
N VAL A 91 2.34 18.86 -7.41
CA VAL A 91 2.80 20.04 -8.17
C VAL A 91 3.56 21.00 -7.27
N GLY A 92 3.08 21.25 -6.04
CA GLY A 92 3.80 22.07 -5.03
C GLY A 92 5.16 21.47 -4.66
N ALA A 93 5.21 20.14 -4.49
CA ALA A 93 6.44 19.40 -4.26
C ALA A 93 7.45 19.58 -5.41
N TRP A 94 6.97 19.52 -6.67
CA TRP A 94 7.79 19.80 -7.85
C TRP A 94 8.30 21.26 -7.85
N ALA A 95 7.43 22.23 -7.63
CA ALA A 95 7.77 23.65 -7.68
C ALA A 95 8.80 24.04 -6.61
N MET A 96 8.77 23.37 -5.45
CA MET A 96 9.66 23.63 -4.31
C MET A 96 10.71 22.55 -4.07
N VAL A 97 11.01 21.74 -5.08
CA VAL A 97 11.88 20.56 -4.96
C VAL A 97 13.31 20.88 -4.50
N ARG A 98 13.78 22.10 -4.70
CA ARG A 98 15.11 22.55 -4.25
C ARG A 98 15.20 22.83 -2.74
N ASP A 99 14.05 23.02 -2.10
CA ASP A 99 13.93 23.20 -0.65
C ASP A 99 13.48 21.86 -0.05
N TYR A 100 14.39 21.21 0.66
CA TYR A 100 14.16 19.88 1.23
C TYR A 100 13.05 19.88 2.28
N ASP A 101 13.00 20.92 3.13
CA ASP A 101 11.98 21.03 4.19
C ASP A 101 10.60 21.30 3.59
N ALA A 102 10.52 22.16 2.58
CA ALA A 102 9.28 22.37 1.84
C ALA A 102 8.81 21.07 1.17
N LEU A 103 9.73 20.28 0.59
CA LEU A 103 9.38 19.01 -0.02
C LEU A 103 8.84 18.00 1.01
N LEU A 104 9.43 17.94 2.21
CA LEU A 104 8.90 17.12 3.32
C LEU A 104 7.46 17.50 3.67
N VAL A 105 7.17 18.81 3.78
CA VAL A 105 5.81 19.31 4.04
C VAL A 105 4.83 18.92 2.94
N TRP A 106 5.22 19.08 1.66
CA TRP A 106 4.37 18.68 0.54
C TRP A 106 4.13 17.16 0.47
N ARG A 107 5.15 16.36 0.80
CA ARG A 107 5.01 14.90 0.90
C ARG A 107 4.07 14.50 2.02
N PHE A 108 4.20 15.13 3.20
CA PHE A 108 3.26 14.94 4.30
C PHE A 108 1.83 15.30 3.88
N ALA A 109 1.61 16.48 3.27
CA ALA A 109 0.30 16.90 2.79
C ALA A 109 -0.28 15.93 1.74
N THR A 110 0.55 15.43 0.80
CA THR A 110 0.14 14.40 -0.15
C THR A 110 -0.37 13.16 0.59
N GLY A 111 0.32 12.72 1.64
CA GLY A 111 -0.08 11.61 2.49
C GLY A 111 -1.45 11.82 3.15
N VAL A 112 -1.69 13.02 3.70
CA VAL A 112 -2.99 13.38 4.31
C VAL A 112 -4.13 13.19 3.32
N PHE A 113 -3.97 13.63 2.07
CA PHE A 113 -5.00 13.50 1.05
C PHE A 113 -5.13 12.06 0.50
N LEU A 114 -4.06 11.26 0.49
CA LEU A 114 -4.14 9.84 0.15
C LEU A 114 -5.09 9.06 1.08
N ALA A 115 -5.25 9.49 2.33
CA ALA A 115 -6.23 8.93 3.26
C ALA A 115 -7.69 9.10 2.78
N GLY A 116 -7.97 10.13 1.97
CA GLY A 116 -9.26 10.33 1.33
C GLY A 116 -9.42 9.64 -0.04
N ILE A 117 -8.38 8.94 -0.51
CA ILE A 117 -8.40 8.20 -1.78
C ILE A 117 -8.59 6.70 -1.50
N TYR A 118 -7.59 6.03 -0.91
CA TYR A 118 -7.62 4.58 -0.77
C TYR A 118 -8.74 4.06 0.14
N PRO A 119 -8.87 4.47 1.40
CA PRO A 119 -9.96 3.99 2.26
C PRO A 119 -11.34 4.42 1.75
N VAL A 120 -11.44 5.60 1.15
CA VAL A 120 -12.71 6.10 0.61
C VAL A 120 -13.12 5.34 -0.65
N GLY A 121 -12.18 4.96 -1.52
CA GLY A 121 -12.44 4.06 -2.65
C GLY A 121 -13.01 2.71 -2.21
N MET A 122 -12.44 2.12 -1.15
CA MET A 122 -12.96 0.89 -0.52
C MET A 122 -14.39 1.09 0.00
N LYS A 123 -14.69 2.24 0.61
CA LYS A 123 -16.01 2.59 1.08
C LYS A 123 -17.01 2.73 -0.09
N ILE A 124 -16.62 3.38 -1.20
CA ILE A 124 -17.48 3.48 -2.38
C ILE A 124 -17.79 2.08 -2.90
N ALA A 125 -16.81 1.17 -2.99
CA ALA A 125 -17.07 -0.20 -3.37
C ALA A 125 -18.09 -0.89 -2.44
N ALA A 126 -17.95 -0.71 -1.13
CA ALA A 126 -18.87 -1.29 -0.14
C ALA A 126 -20.31 -0.72 -0.25
N GLN A 127 -20.48 0.50 -0.75
CA GLN A 127 -21.80 1.09 -1.01
C GLN A 127 -22.48 0.49 -2.25
N TRP A 128 -21.70 0.11 -3.28
CA TRP A 128 -22.22 -0.45 -4.52
C TRP A 128 -22.36 -1.98 -4.48
N TYR A 129 -21.47 -2.68 -3.79
CA TYR A 129 -21.38 -4.15 -3.79
C TYR A 129 -21.82 -4.73 -2.46
N ARG A 130 -23.06 -5.25 -2.37
CA ARG A 130 -23.50 -6.08 -1.24
C ARG A 130 -23.06 -7.52 -1.40
N GLN A 131 -23.18 -8.03 -2.63
CA GLN A 131 -22.66 -9.34 -3.02
C GLN A 131 -21.36 -9.15 -3.82
N GLY A 132 -20.40 -10.07 -3.64
CA GLY A 132 -19.12 -9.99 -4.34
C GLY A 132 -18.16 -8.87 -3.86
N LEU A 133 -18.47 -8.23 -2.72
CA LEU A 133 -17.64 -7.15 -2.15
C LEU A 133 -16.17 -7.56 -2.00
N GLY A 134 -15.88 -8.78 -1.54
CA GLY A 134 -14.51 -9.26 -1.38
C GLY A 134 -13.70 -9.25 -2.69
N ALA A 135 -14.33 -9.61 -3.82
CA ALA A 135 -13.68 -9.54 -5.12
C ALA A 135 -13.42 -8.10 -5.57
N ALA A 136 -14.39 -7.20 -5.36
CA ALA A 136 -14.22 -5.78 -5.68
C ALA A 136 -13.11 -5.15 -4.83
N LEU A 137 -13.06 -5.42 -3.53
CA LEU A 137 -12.00 -4.94 -2.63
C LEU A 137 -10.64 -5.50 -3.01
N GLY A 138 -10.54 -6.77 -3.38
CA GLY A 138 -9.30 -7.38 -3.88
C GLY A 138 -8.75 -6.69 -5.13
N LEU A 139 -9.63 -6.31 -6.07
CA LEU A 139 -9.24 -5.55 -7.26
C LEU A 139 -8.81 -4.12 -6.91
N LEU A 140 -9.41 -3.48 -5.90
CA LEU A 140 -8.99 -2.16 -5.45
C LEU A 140 -7.63 -2.18 -4.74
N VAL A 141 -7.31 -3.24 -3.99
CA VAL A 141 -5.96 -3.43 -3.44
C VAL A 141 -4.95 -3.68 -4.55
N ALA A 142 -5.29 -4.49 -5.54
CA ALA A 142 -4.45 -4.68 -6.73
C ALA A 142 -4.22 -3.35 -7.47
N ALA A 143 -5.27 -2.52 -7.62
CA ALA A 143 -5.17 -1.19 -8.21
C ALA A 143 -4.28 -0.24 -7.39
N LEU A 144 -4.36 -0.30 -6.05
CA LEU A 144 -3.44 0.43 -5.16
C LEU A 144 -1.98 0.06 -5.45
N ILE A 145 -1.69 -1.23 -5.56
CA ILE A 145 -0.32 -1.74 -5.77
C ILE A 145 0.22 -1.27 -7.13
N VAL A 146 -0.53 -1.49 -8.21
CA VAL A 146 -0.14 -1.06 -9.56
C VAL A 146 -0.05 0.47 -9.63
N GLY A 147 -0.99 1.18 -9.00
CA GLY A 147 -0.97 2.64 -8.90
C GLY A 147 0.28 3.13 -8.20
N SER A 148 0.63 2.56 -7.05
CA SER A 148 1.86 2.91 -6.32
C SER A 148 3.11 2.65 -7.15
N ALA A 149 3.16 1.57 -7.93
CA ALA A 149 4.28 1.25 -8.82
C ALA A 149 4.31 2.14 -10.09
N SER A 150 3.19 2.76 -10.48
CA SER A 150 3.03 3.44 -11.78
C SER A 150 3.97 4.63 -11.99
N ALA A 151 4.46 5.27 -10.92
CA ALA A 151 5.46 6.33 -11.03
C ALA A 151 6.77 5.80 -11.69
N HIS A 152 7.19 4.57 -11.35
CA HIS A 152 8.33 3.91 -12.01
C HIS A 152 7.99 3.55 -13.46
N GLY A 153 6.76 3.08 -13.72
CA GLY A 153 6.28 2.82 -15.08
C GLY A 153 6.28 4.07 -15.96
N LEU A 154 5.78 5.19 -15.43
CA LEU A 154 5.82 6.50 -16.12
C LEU A 154 7.27 6.95 -16.39
N ARG A 155 8.18 6.75 -15.41
CA ARG A 155 9.60 7.05 -15.60
C ARG A 155 10.20 6.21 -16.73
N ALA A 156 9.82 4.95 -16.84
CA ALA A 156 10.27 4.06 -17.88
C ALA A 156 9.72 4.43 -19.29
N LEU A 157 8.44 4.79 -19.36
CA LEU A 157 7.79 5.22 -20.61
C LEU A 157 8.30 6.57 -21.11
N ALA A 158 8.62 7.48 -20.19
CA ALA A 158 9.06 8.84 -20.48
C ALA A 158 10.58 9.02 -20.26
N GLN A 159 11.36 8.04 -20.69
CA GLN A 159 12.82 7.99 -20.49
C GLN A 159 13.57 9.23 -21.02
N ASP A 160 13.10 9.78 -22.14
CA ASP A 160 13.70 10.95 -22.80
C ASP A 160 13.21 12.28 -22.21
N LEU A 161 12.23 12.25 -21.32
CA LEU A 161 11.69 13.43 -20.67
C LEU A 161 12.44 13.72 -19.35
N PRO A 162 12.63 14.99 -19.01
CA PRO A 162 13.22 15.36 -17.73
C PRO A 162 12.34 14.91 -16.57
N TRP A 163 12.93 14.59 -15.42
CA TRP A 163 12.21 14.08 -14.25
C TRP A 163 11.00 14.94 -13.77
N PRO A 164 10.96 16.28 -13.96
CA PRO A 164 9.77 17.07 -13.65
C PRO A 164 8.52 16.59 -14.37
N SER A 165 8.66 16.12 -15.61
CA SER A 165 7.55 15.57 -16.40
C SER A 165 6.92 14.35 -15.75
N ILE A 166 7.70 13.55 -15.02
CA ILE A 166 7.19 12.38 -14.28
C ILE A 166 6.32 12.85 -13.12
N MET A 167 6.78 13.82 -12.31
CA MET A 167 6.00 14.34 -11.19
C MET A 167 4.69 14.98 -11.68
N LEU A 168 4.74 15.78 -12.74
CA LEU A 168 3.57 16.43 -13.33
C LEU A 168 2.65 15.39 -14.01
N GLY A 169 3.21 14.36 -14.64
CA GLY A 169 2.45 13.25 -15.23
C GLY A 169 1.68 12.46 -14.17
N VAL A 170 2.31 12.17 -13.04
CA VAL A 170 1.64 11.52 -11.89
C VAL A 170 0.56 12.43 -11.30
N ALA A 171 0.81 13.73 -11.16
CA ALA A 171 -0.21 14.67 -10.70
C ALA A 171 -1.41 14.71 -11.66
N GLY A 172 -1.16 14.75 -12.97
CA GLY A 172 -2.20 14.68 -14.01
C GLY A 172 -2.98 13.37 -13.96
N LEU A 173 -2.28 12.23 -13.77
CA LEU A 173 -2.92 10.93 -13.63
C LEU A 173 -3.84 10.89 -12.39
N ALA A 174 -3.37 11.37 -11.23
CA ALA A 174 -4.18 11.42 -10.01
C ALA A 174 -5.39 12.33 -10.15
N ALA A 175 -5.22 13.50 -10.76
CA ALA A 175 -6.32 14.42 -11.05
C ALA A 175 -7.36 13.79 -12.00
N SER A 176 -6.92 13.07 -13.04
CA SER A 176 -7.82 12.36 -13.94
C SER A 176 -8.62 11.26 -13.25
N GLY A 177 -8.00 10.53 -12.31
CA GLY A 177 -8.68 9.56 -11.45
C GLY A 177 -9.74 10.21 -10.56
N GLY A 178 -9.43 11.40 -10.01
CA GLY A 178 -10.38 12.21 -9.26
C GLY A 178 -11.58 12.67 -10.12
N LEU A 179 -11.35 13.08 -11.35
CA LEU A 179 -12.42 13.43 -12.28
C LEU A 179 -13.24 12.20 -12.68
N LEU A 180 -12.56 11.09 -12.95
CA LEU A 180 -13.21 9.84 -13.35
C LEU A 180 -14.20 9.34 -12.30
N ILE A 181 -13.89 9.43 -10.99
CA ILE A 181 -14.78 8.96 -9.92
C ILE A 181 -16.13 9.71 -9.91
N LEU A 182 -16.17 10.96 -10.39
CA LEU A 182 -17.40 11.74 -10.46
C LEU A 182 -18.41 11.19 -11.47
N THR A 183 -17.97 10.36 -12.43
CA THR A 183 -18.87 9.68 -13.39
C THR A 183 -19.74 8.62 -12.71
N LEU A 184 -19.39 8.19 -11.49
CA LEU A 184 -20.22 7.30 -10.69
C LEU A 184 -21.42 8.07 -10.15
N GLY A 185 -22.60 7.53 -10.36
CA GLY A 185 -23.82 8.01 -9.73
C GLY A 185 -23.82 7.82 -8.20
N HIS A 186 -24.95 8.09 -7.57
CA HIS A 186 -25.16 7.78 -6.17
C HIS A 186 -25.44 6.27 -6.02
N ALA A 187 -24.74 5.62 -5.08
CA ALA A 187 -25.02 4.21 -4.78
C ALA A 187 -26.42 4.04 -4.17
N PRO A 188 -27.19 3.04 -4.60
CA PRO A 188 -28.49 2.76 -4.04
C PRO A 188 -28.37 2.43 -2.53
N GLY A 189 -29.04 3.19 -1.66
CA GLY A 189 -29.10 2.92 -0.22
C GLY A 189 -27.88 3.42 0.57
N ALA A 190 -27.15 4.41 0.07
CA ALA A 190 -26.02 5.06 0.73
C ALA A 190 -26.40 5.91 1.97
N SER A 191 -27.30 5.42 2.81
CA SER A 191 -27.56 6.00 4.15
C SER A 191 -26.57 5.38 5.14
N ALA A 192 -25.36 5.92 5.19
CA ALA A 192 -24.36 5.47 6.13
C ALA A 192 -24.69 5.97 7.56
N ARG A 193 -24.73 5.06 8.52
CA ARG A 193 -24.67 5.45 9.93
C ARG A 193 -23.31 6.09 10.17
N VAL A 194 -23.30 7.33 10.67
CA VAL A 194 -22.05 8.01 11.04
C VAL A 194 -21.36 7.21 12.13
N SER A 195 -20.20 6.65 11.82
CA SER A 195 -19.40 5.90 12.77
C SER A 195 -18.13 6.70 13.10
N THR A 196 -18.02 7.15 14.33
CA THR A 196 -16.81 7.83 14.82
C THR A 196 -15.80 6.81 15.33
N LEU A 197 -14.52 7.18 15.29
CA LEU A 197 -13.41 6.35 15.75
C LEU A 197 -13.55 6.04 17.26
N GLN A 198 -13.53 4.75 17.59
CA GLN A 198 -13.61 4.27 18.96
C GLN A 198 -12.21 3.81 19.42
N TRP A 199 -11.52 4.62 20.21
CA TRP A 199 -10.20 4.29 20.75
C TRP A 199 -10.20 3.02 21.62
N ARG A 200 -11.31 2.73 22.27
CA ARG A 200 -11.52 1.49 23.03
C ARG A 200 -11.43 0.23 22.15
N ALA A 201 -11.55 0.37 20.83
CA ALA A 201 -11.33 -0.75 19.91
C ALA A 201 -9.91 -1.35 20.01
N LEU A 202 -8.91 -0.59 20.46
CA LEU A 202 -7.58 -1.12 20.75
C LEU A 202 -7.58 -2.16 21.89
N SER A 203 -8.49 -2.08 22.85
CA SER A 203 -8.55 -3.06 23.91
C SER A 203 -8.93 -4.46 23.42
N THR A 204 -9.61 -4.56 22.26
CA THR A 204 -9.93 -5.87 21.64
C THR A 204 -8.69 -6.67 21.28
N LEU A 205 -7.57 -6.00 20.99
CA LEU A 205 -6.27 -6.66 20.73
C LEU A 205 -5.78 -7.48 21.94
N TRP A 206 -6.10 -7.02 23.14
CA TRP A 206 -5.69 -7.67 24.38
C TRP A 206 -6.67 -8.75 24.85
N VAL A 207 -7.96 -8.54 24.58
CA VAL A 207 -9.05 -9.41 25.03
C VAL A 207 -9.26 -10.58 24.08
N ASP A 208 -9.28 -10.33 22.75
CA ASP A 208 -9.58 -11.35 21.76
C ASP A 208 -8.29 -11.87 21.09
N ALA A 209 -8.01 -13.15 21.32
CA ALA A 209 -6.83 -13.81 20.77
C ALA A 209 -6.82 -13.89 19.23
N ARG A 210 -8.00 -13.97 18.59
CA ARG A 210 -8.11 -14.03 17.12
C ARG A 210 -7.81 -12.68 16.49
N VAL A 211 -8.36 -11.59 17.07
CA VAL A 211 -8.04 -10.22 16.66
C VAL A 211 -6.54 -9.99 16.82
N ARG A 212 -5.99 -10.33 17.98
CA ARG A 212 -4.56 -10.20 18.26
C ARG A 212 -3.70 -10.94 17.25
N SER A 213 -4.04 -12.17 16.91
CA SER A 213 -3.29 -12.99 15.94
C SER A 213 -3.29 -12.36 14.54
N SER A 214 -4.44 -11.86 14.06
CA SER A 214 -4.52 -11.21 12.75
C SER A 214 -3.77 -9.88 12.72
N VAL A 215 -3.88 -9.08 13.77
CA VAL A 215 -3.23 -7.77 13.86
C VAL A 215 -1.71 -7.87 14.00
N LEU A 216 -1.22 -8.76 14.88
CA LEU A 216 0.23 -8.98 15.01
C LEU A 216 0.83 -9.60 13.73
N GLY A 217 0.08 -10.47 13.03
CA GLY A 217 0.46 -10.94 11.70
C GLY A 217 0.63 -9.79 10.71
N TYR A 218 -0.34 -8.87 10.68
CA TYR A 218 -0.27 -7.66 9.86
C TYR A 218 0.92 -6.75 10.23
N PHE A 219 1.25 -6.62 11.52
CA PHE A 219 2.40 -5.82 11.94
C PHE A 219 3.73 -6.41 11.47
N GLY A 220 3.86 -7.74 11.48
CA GLY A 220 5.01 -8.42 10.90
C GLY A 220 5.15 -8.20 9.40
N HIS A 221 4.04 -8.26 8.65
CA HIS A 221 3.97 -7.89 7.23
C HIS A 221 4.39 -6.42 6.99
N MET A 222 3.91 -5.47 7.80
CA MET A 222 4.20 -4.04 7.64
C MET A 222 5.66 -3.67 7.93
N TRP A 223 6.37 -4.47 8.73
CA TRP A 223 7.82 -4.32 8.93
C TRP A 223 8.59 -4.50 7.62
N GLU A 224 8.14 -5.39 6.76
CA GLU A 224 8.80 -5.79 5.53
C GLU A 224 8.34 -4.97 4.32
N LEU A 225 7.03 -4.86 4.09
CA LEU A 225 6.42 -4.43 2.82
C LEU A 225 6.99 -3.13 2.27
N TYR A 226 6.78 -2.03 2.97
CA TYR A 226 7.14 -0.70 2.46
C TYR A 226 8.65 -0.47 2.48
N THR A 227 9.36 -1.11 3.39
CA THR A 227 10.81 -1.06 3.43
C THR A 227 11.42 -1.75 2.20
N LEU A 228 10.93 -2.93 1.86
CA LEU A 228 11.33 -3.60 0.61
C LEU A 228 11.02 -2.72 -0.61
N TRP A 229 9.84 -2.10 -0.66
CA TRP A 229 9.44 -1.24 -1.77
C TRP A 229 10.34 -0.02 -1.93
N VAL A 230 10.78 0.59 -0.83
CA VAL A 230 11.74 1.71 -0.84
C VAL A 230 13.14 1.25 -1.28
N LEU A 231 13.56 0.07 -0.84
CA LEU A 231 14.88 -0.49 -1.18
C LEU A 231 14.92 -1.13 -2.58
N MET A 232 13.78 -1.46 -3.17
CA MET A 232 13.72 -2.18 -4.46
C MET A 232 14.51 -1.50 -5.59
N PRO A 233 14.42 -0.19 -5.83
CA PRO A 233 15.27 0.47 -6.82
C PRO A 233 16.76 0.34 -6.51
N MET A 234 17.16 0.36 -5.22
CA MET A 234 18.57 0.18 -4.83
C MET A 234 19.06 -1.25 -5.10
N ILE A 235 18.23 -2.25 -4.82
CA ILE A 235 18.52 -3.66 -5.11
C ILE A 235 18.69 -3.85 -6.61
N LEU A 236 17.77 -3.34 -7.42
CA LEU A 236 17.81 -3.45 -8.87
C LEU A 236 18.98 -2.66 -9.48
N ALA A 237 19.36 -1.52 -8.88
CA ALA A 237 20.49 -0.69 -9.33
C ALA A 237 21.86 -1.40 -9.25
N THR A 238 21.95 -2.50 -8.50
CA THR A 238 23.16 -3.34 -8.50
C THR A 238 23.43 -4.00 -9.86
N ARG A 239 22.41 -4.08 -10.73
CA ARG A 239 22.51 -4.77 -12.05
C ARG A 239 21.93 -3.98 -13.21
N LEU A 240 21.01 -3.06 -12.95
CA LEU A 240 20.26 -2.33 -13.96
C LEU A 240 20.43 -0.83 -13.80
N GLN A 241 20.33 -0.10 -14.90
CA GLN A 241 20.38 1.36 -14.94
C GLN A 241 19.30 1.92 -15.87
N GLY A 242 18.99 3.20 -15.73
CA GLY A 242 18.09 3.92 -16.63
C GLY A 242 16.70 3.28 -16.74
N THR A 243 16.24 3.13 -17.97
CA THR A 243 14.90 2.62 -18.29
C THR A 243 14.66 1.19 -17.83
N ALA A 244 15.69 0.32 -17.96
CA ALA A 244 15.58 -1.07 -17.52
C ALA A 244 15.34 -1.18 -16.01
N LEU A 245 16.00 -0.35 -15.21
CA LEU A 245 15.78 -0.27 -13.77
C LEU A 245 14.34 0.16 -13.46
N SER A 246 13.84 1.19 -14.13
CA SER A 246 12.49 1.71 -13.91
C SER A 246 11.41 0.68 -14.29
N TRP A 247 11.58 -0.04 -15.41
CA TRP A 247 10.69 -1.14 -15.80
C TRP A 247 10.74 -2.30 -14.80
N ALA A 248 11.92 -2.70 -14.38
CA ALA A 248 12.05 -3.79 -13.40
C ALA A 248 11.40 -3.41 -12.06
N ALA A 249 11.60 -2.18 -11.57
CA ALA A 249 10.93 -1.70 -10.37
C ALA A 249 9.41 -1.71 -10.52
N PHE A 250 8.87 -1.20 -11.64
CA PHE A 250 7.43 -1.25 -11.92
C PHE A 250 6.88 -2.68 -11.93
N VAL A 251 7.58 -3.60 -12.60
CA VAL A 251 7.16 -5.01 -12.73
C VAL A 251 7.19 -5.72 -11.37
N VAL A 252 8.30 -5.60 -10.63
CA VAL A 252 8.44 -6.30 -9.33
C VAL A 252 7.46 -5.75 -8.30
N LEU A 253 7.32 -4.42 -8.16
CA LEU A 253 6.37 -3.83 -7.23
C LEU A 253 4.93 -4.12 -7.66
N GLY A 254 4.61 -3.96 -8.96
CA GLY A 254 3.29 -4.22 -9.52
C GLY A 254 2.87 -5.70 -9.46
N ALA A 255 3.82 -6.63 -9.43
CA ALA A 255 3.55 -8.06 -9.32
C ALA A 255 2.80 -8.45 -8.03
N GLY A 256 2.89 -7.62 -6.98
CA GLY A 256 2.08 -7.80 -5.77
C GLY A 256 0.57 -7.81 -6.04
N ALA A 257 0.11 -7.15 -7.11
CA ALA A 257 -1.30 -7.21 -7.54
C ALA A 257 -1.73 -8.64 -7.92
N LEU A 258 -0.84 -9.44 -8.54
CA LEU A 258 -1.10 -10.86 -8.80
C LEU A 258 -1.22 -11.64 -7.50
N GLY A 259 -0.34 -11.37 -6.51
CA GLY A 259 -0.40 -11.97 -5.18
C GLY A 259 -1.75 -11.72 -4.50
N CYS A 260 -2.26 -10.49 -4.56
CA CYS A 260 -3.58 -10.13 -4.04
C CYS A 260 -4.72 -10.84 -4.79
N ALA A 261 -4.70 -10.81 -6.12
CA ALA A 261 -5.76 -11.38 -6.94
C ALA A 261 -5.85 -12.91 -6.82
N VAL A 262 -4.70 -13.59 -6.90
CA VAL A 262 -4.60 -15.05 -6.75
C VAL A 262 -4.88 -15.44 -5.31
N GLY A 263 -4.25 -14.76 -4.34
CA GLY A 263 -4.45 -15.00 -2.91
C GLY A 263 -5.92 -14.84 -2.51
N GLY A 264 -6.62 -13.83 -3.02
CA GLY A 264 -8.05 -13.66 -2.77
C GLY A 264 -8.91 -14.81 -3.26
N ARG A 265 -8.60 -15.38 -4.45
CA ARG A 265 -9.28 -16.58 -4.97
C ARG A 265 -8.96 -17.84 -4.16
N LEU A 266 -7.70 -18.03 -3.79
CA LEU A 266 -7.27 -19.17 -3.01
C LEU A 266 -7.87 -19.14 -1.59
N ALA A 267 -8.02 -17.97 -1.01
CA ALA A 267 -8.60 -17.79 0.32
C ALA A 267 -10.08 -18.24 0.39
N LEU A 268 -10.80 -18.26 -0.73
CA LEU A 268 -12.16 -18.82 -0.78
C LEU A 268 -12.18 -20.34 -0.57
N ARG A 269 -11.07 -21.04 -0.88
CA ARG A 269 -10.97 -22.51 -0.75
C ARG A 269 -10.18 -22.91 0.50
N TRP A 270 -9.08 -22.22 0.80
CA TRP A 270 -8.12 -22.60 1.84
C TRP A 270 -8.21 -21.78 3.11
N GLY A 271 -9.01 -20.71 3.10
CA GLY A 271 -9.09 -19.74 4.20
C GLY A 271 -8.03 -18.64 4.11
N SER A 272 -8.39 -17.50 4.71
CA SER A 272 -7.53 -16.30 4.66
C SER A 272 -6.26 -16.44 5.50
N ALA A 273 -6.31 -17.14 6.65
CA ALA A 273 -5.14 -17.33 7.50
C ALA A 273 -4.11 -18.25 6.84
N HIS A 274 -4.57 -19.27 6.14
CA HIS A 274 -3.66 -20.18 5.43
C HIS A 274 -2.95 -19.47 4.28
N VAL A 275 -3.69 -18.72 3.46
CA VAL A 275 -3.11 -17.96 2.32
C VAL A 275 -2.16 -16.87 2.81
N ALA A 276 -2.54 -16.09 3.83
CA ALA A 276 -1.64 -15.11 4.43
C ALA A 276 -0.36 -15.77 4.97
N GLY A 277 -0.50 -16.90 5.66
CA GLY A 277 0.63 -17.65 6.21
C GLY A 277 1.60 -18.14 5.14
N VAL A 278 1.10 -18.67 4.02
CA VAL A 278 1.95 -19.13 2.89
C VAL A 278 2.68 -17.94 2.25
N GLN A 279 1.98 -16.85 1.97
CA GLN A 279 2.60 -15.67 1.35
C GLN A 279 3.64 -15.04 2.27
N LEU A 280 3.32 -14.83 3.55
CA LEU A 280 4.24 -14.28 4.54
C LEU A 280 5.45 -15.20 4.78
N ALA A 281 5.26 -16.54 4.75
CA ALA A 281 6.37 -17.49 4.85
C ALA A 281 7.28 -17.41 3.62
N THR A 282 6.71 -17.26 2.42
CA THR A 282 7.47 -17.15 1.18
C THR A 282 8.26 -15.85 1.14
N SER A 283 7.65 -14.71 1.53
CA SER A 283 8.36 -13.42 1.59
C SER A 283 9.47 -13.45 2.65
N GLY A 284 9.20 -14.02 3.82
CA GLY A 284 10.22 -14.23 4.87
C GLY A 284 11.38 -15.13 4.40
N LEU A 285 11.10 -16.17 3.61
CA LEU A 285 12.13 -16.99 3.00
C LEU A 285 12.97 -16.18 1.98
N CYS A 286 12.32 -15.29 1.23
CA CYS A 286 13.04 -14.37 0.33
C CYS A 286 14.00 -13.46 1.11
N CYS A 287 13.61 -12.97 2.30
CA CYS A 287 14.52 -12.23 3.18
C CYS A 287 15.72 -13.08 3.63
N LEU A 288 15.45 -14.31 4.07
CA LEU A 288 16.50 -15.22 4.54
C LEU A 288 17.51 -15.59 3.46
N LEU A 289 17.05 -15.74 2.22
CA LEU A 289 17.87 -16.10 1.07
C LEU A 289 18.61 -14.91 0.45
N ALA A 290 18.30 -13.67 0.84
CA ALA A 290 18.85 -12.46 0.24
C ALA A 290 20.39 -12.44 0.17
N PRO A 291 21.16 -12.84 1.22
CA PRO A 291 22.62 -12.82 1.15
C PRO A 291 23.22 -13.65 -0.01
N TRP A 292 22.56 -14.73 -0.38
CA TRP A 292 23.00 -15.60 -1.47
C TRP A 292 22.42 -15.17 -2.82
N LEU A 293 21.15 -14.81 -2.85
CA LEU A 293 20.44 -14.50 -4.11
C LEU A 293 20.86 -13.15 -4.70
N MET A 294 21.36 -12.22 -3.88
CA MET A 294 22.01 -11.00 -4.36
C MET A 294 23.21 -11.27 -5.26
N HIS A 295 23.90 -12.41 -5.09
CA HIS A 295 25.07 -12.81 -5.86
C HIS A 295 24.77 -13.90 -6.90
N ALA A 296 23.53 -14.36 -7.01
CA ALA A 296 23.13 -15.39 -7.97
C ALA A 296 23.16 -14.88 -9.42
N GLY A 297 23.10 -15.79 -10.39
CA GLY A 297 22.93 -15.42 -11.80
C GLY A 297 21.60 -14.68 -12.05
N ASP A 298 21.53 -13.91 -13.14
CA ASP A 298 20.41 -13.00 -13.42
C ASP A 298 19.05 -13.67 -13.40
N ALA A 299 18.90 -14.83 -14.01
CA ALA A 299 17.63 -15.55 -14.04
C ALA A 299 17.10 -15.85 -12.62
N LEU A 300 17.96 -16.29 -11.71
CA LEU A 300 17.58 -16.60 -10.32
C LEU A 300 17.34 -15.32 -9.52
N PHE A 301 18.15 -14.30 -9.71
CA PHE A 301 18.00 -12.99 -9.06
C PHE A 301 16.65 -12.34 -9.40
N TYR A 302 16.29 -12.23 -10.69
CA TYR A 302 15.02 -11.60 -11.08
C TYR A 302 13.82 -12.47 -10.72
N SER A 303 13.92 -13.79 -10.80
CA SER A 303 12.86 -14.71 -10.36
C SER A 303 12.59 -14.58 -8.87
N TRP A 304 13.65 -14.48 -8.06
CA TRP A 304 13.55 -14.25 -6.61
C TRP A 304 12.85 -12.92 -6.30
N LEU A 305 13.26 -11.82 -6.94
CA LEU A 305 12.61 -10.52 -6.73
C LEU A 305 11.14 -10.53 -7.16
N LEU A 306 10.81 -11.23 -8.25
CA LEU A 306 9.43 -11.34 -8.71
C LEU A 306 8.56 -12.15 -7.70
N VAL A 307 9.06 -13.28 -7.21
CA VAL A 307 8.39 -14.07 -6.16
C VAL A 307 8.20 -13.23 -4.90
N TRP A 308 9.23 -12.49 -4.51
CA TRP A 308 9.16 -11.60 -3.35
C TRP A 308 8.12 -10.49 -3.55
N GLY A 309 8.14 -9.81 -4.71
CA GLY A 309 7.16 -8.78 -5.06
C GLY A 309 5.72 -9.29 -5.04
N ILE A 310 5.46 -10.51 -5.55
CA ILE A 310 4.14 -11.15 -5.53
C ILE A 310 3.69 -11.42 -4.09
N THR A 311 4.56 -11.95 -3.24
CA THR A 311 4.17 -12.50 -1.93
C THR A 311 4.16 -11.45 -0.83
N VAL A 312 5.07 -10.47 -0.87
CA VAL A 312 5.17 -9.42 0.16
C VAL A 312 3.94 -8.52 0.25
N ALA A 313 3.18 -8.36 -0.82
CA ALA A 313 1.97 -7.54 -0.83
C ALA A 313 0.68 -8.37 -0.83
N GLY A 314 0.77 -9.61 -1.29
CA GLY A 314 -0.40 -10.48 -1.52
C GLY A 314 -1.14 -10.92 -0.25
N ASP A 315 -0.46 -10.95 0.89
CA ASP A 315 -1.04 -11.29 2.20
C ASP A 315 -1.83 -10.14 2.84
N SER A 316 -1.58 -8.89 2.44
CA SER A 316 -2.21 -7.68 3.01
C SER A 316 -3.76 -7.72 3.01
N PRO A 317 -4.46 -8.07 1.90
CA PRO A 317 -5.90 -8.21 1.91
C PRO A 317 -6.41 -9.31 2.85
N GLN A 318 -5.61 -10.36 3.05
CA GLN A 318 -5.97 -11.48 3.92
C GLN A 318 -5.93 -11.06 5.39
N PHE A 319 -4.91 -10.31 5.82
CA PHE A 319 -4.85 -9.75 7.16
C PHE A 319 -6.00 -8.78 7.45
N SER A 320 -6.33 -7.91 6.49
CA SER A 320 -7.49 -7.03 6.61
C SER A 320 -8.80 -7.80 6.75
N THR A 321 -8.97 -8.89 5.97
CA THR A 321 -10.13 -9.77 6.04
C THR A 321 -10.21 -10.49 7.38
N LEU A 322 -9.11 -11.05 7.87
CA LEU A 322 -9.03 -11.73 9.17
C LEU A 322 -9.37 -10.78 10.31
N THR A 323 -8.80 -9.57 10.29
CA THR A 323 -9.07 -8.55 11.30
C THR A 323 -10.54 -8.13 11.28
N ALA A 324 -11.12 -7.88 10.09
CA ALA A 324 -12.53 -7.52 9.96
C ALA A 324 -13.48 -8.63 10.44
N ARG A 325 -13.17 -9.90 10.16
CA ARG A 325 -13.99 -11.06 10.55
C ARG A 325 -13.97 -11.34 12.05
N ASN A 326 -12.83 -11.07 12.69
CA ASN A 326 -12.62 -11.36 14.09
C ASN A 326 -12.97 -10.19 15.03
N ALA A 327 -12.97 -8.95 14.51
CA ALA A 327 -13.31 -7.77 15.28
C ALA A 327 -14.81 -7.71 15.62
N PRO A 328 -15.20 -7.12 16.77
CA PRO A 328 -16.59 -6.87 17.10
C PRO A 328 -17.28 -6.03 16.01
N ALA A 329 -18.48 -6.41 15.57
CA ALA A 329 -19.18 -5.80 14.43
C ALA A 329 -19.29 -4.26 14.53
N GLN A 330 -19.48 -3.73 15.75
CA GLN A 330 -19.62 -2.29 16.00
C GLN A 330 -18.27 -1.55 15.93
N ALA A 331 -17.15 -2.26 16.03
CA ALA A 331 -15.80 -1.70 16.13
C ALA A 331 -14.90 -2.01 14.92
N VAL A 332 -15.37 -2.79 13.93
CA VAL A 332 -14.57 -3.24 12.76
C VAL A 332 -13.81 -2.08 12.10
N GLY A 333 -14.52 -0.98 11.79
CA GLY A 333 -13.91 0.19 11.16
C GLY A 333 -12.81 0.80 12.03
N SER A 334 -13.05 0.93 13.33
CA SER A 334 -12.06 1.48 14.27
C SER A 334 -10.85 0.56 14.45
N VAL A 335 -11.08 -0.75 14.56
CA VAL A 335 -9.98 -1.73 14.65
C VAL A 335 -9.12 -1.68 13.41
N LEU A 336 -9.71 -1.70 12.21
CA LEU A 336 -8.97 -1.62 10.94
C LEU A 336 -8.19 -0.30 10.82
N THR A 337 -8.82 0.83 11.14
CA THR A 337 -8.17 2.16 11.08
C THR A 337 -6.96 2.22 12.00
N LEU A 338 -7.11 1.81 13.26
CA LEU A 338 -6.04 1.84 14.24
C LEU A 338 -4.94 0.83 13.92
N THR A 339 -5.30 -0.38 13.47
CA THR A 339 -4.35 -1.40 13.01
C THR A 339 -3.53 -0.88 11.83
N ASN A 340 -4.16 -0.28 10.83
CA ASN A 340 -3.45 0.30 9.70
C ASN A 340 -2.52 1.44 10.13
N SER A 341 -2.98 2.36 10.99
CA SER A 341 -2.17 3.47 11.48
C SER A 341 -0.91 2.98 12.22
N ILE A 342 -1.05 1.97 13.10
CA ILE A 342 0.08 1.37 13.81
C ILE A 342 1.00 0.63 12.82
N GLY A 343 0.43 -0.12 11.86
CA GLY A 343 1.20 -0.79 10.82
C GLY A 343 2.05 0.18 9.99
N PHE A 344 1.49 1.32 9.57
CA PHE A 344 2.26 2.37 8.89
C PHE A 344 3.33 3.00 9.79
N ALA A 345 3.06 3.18 11.09
CA ALA A 345 4.08 3.65 12.03
C ALA A 345 5.25 2.64 12.15
N ILE A 346 4.96 1.34 12.19
CA ILE A 346 5.99 0.28 12.14
C ILE A 346 6.80 0.37 10.85
N SER A 347 6.15 0.56 9.70
CA SER A 347 6.86 0.69 8.43
C SER A 347 7.71 1.96 8.33
N ILE A 348 7.31 3.07 8.94
CA ILE A 348 8.15 4.29 9.05
C ILE A 348 9.43 3.97 9.80
N VAL A 349 9.33 3.31 10.97
CA VAL A 349 10.51 2.92 11.77
C VAL A 349 11.42 1.98 10.96
N SER A 350 10.85 0.99 10.30
CA SER A 350 11.59 0.05 9.47
C SER A 350 12.28 0.77 8.29
N ILE A 351 11.56 1.62 7.53
CA ILE A 351 12.13 2.37 6.40
C ILE A 351 13.32 3.22 6.86
N LEU A 352 13.14 4.03 7.90
CA LEU A 352 14.21 4.91 8.38
C LEU A 352 15.42 4.12 8.85
N LEU A 353 15.20 3.03 9.58
CA LEU A 353 16.26 2.14 10.05
C LEU A 353 17.04 1.52 8.87
N PHE A 354 16.33 0.88 7.94
CA PHE A 354 16.99 0.12 6.86
C PHE A 354 17.63 1.03 5.82
N VAL A 355 17.06 2.19 5.54
CA VAL A 355 17.68 3.17 4.62
C VAL A 355 18.95 3.76 5.27
N ALA A 356 18.95 4.05 6.55
CA ALA A 356 20.17 4.49 7.26
C ALA A 356 21.24 3.38 7.30
N LEU A 357 20.85 2.14 7.56
CA LEU A 357 21.78 1.01 7.57
C LEU A 357 22.32 0.67 6.17
N ALA A 358 21.58 0.98 5.10
CA ALA A 358 22.03 0.75 3.72
C ALA A 358 23.25 1.59 3.33
N GLU A 359 23.53 2.68 4.05
CA GLU A 359 24.75 3.48 3.88
C GLU A 359 26.01 2.78 4.44
N HIS A 360 25.83 1.77 5.32
CA HIS A 360 26.92 1.15 6.06
C HIS A 360 27.02 -0.36 5.87
N LEU A 361 25.95 -1.01 5.43
CA LEU A 361 25.88 -2.46 5.29
C LEU A 361 25.66 -2.89 3.83
N PRO A 362 26.25 -4.02 3.40
CA PRO A 362 25.91 -4.62 2.13
C PRO A 362 24.43 -5.02 2.06
N LEU A 363 23.79 -4.87 0.90
CA LEU A 363 22.36 -5.12 0.72
C LEU A 363 21.91 -6.54 1.15
N GLY A 364 22.68 -7.58 0.84
CA GLY A 364 22.31 -8.95 1.18
C GLY A 364 22.10 -9.15 2.69
N PRO A 365 23.09 -8.89 3.55
CA PRO A 365 22.92 -8.90 5.02
C PRO A 365 21.88 -7.91 5.53
N LEU A 366 21.76 -6.73 4.90
CA LEU A 366 20.72 -5.74 5.26
C LEU A 366 19.33 -6.34 5.11
N LEU A 367 19.02 -6.93 3.95
CA LEU A 367 17.71 -7.51 3.64
C LEU A 367 17.36 -8.70 4.53
N LEU A 368 18.35 -9.45 5.03
CA LEU A 368 18.14 -10.49 6.06
C LEU A 368 17.48 -9.90 7.31
N GLY A 369 17.81 -8.66 7.67
CA GLY A 369 17.21 -7.96 8.81
C GLY A 369 15.70 -7.71 8.69
N LEU A 370 15.09 -7.89 7.51
CA LEU A 370 13.64 -7.85 7.33
C LEU A 370 12.94 -9.14 7.82
N ALA A 371 13.64 -10.28 7.85
CA ALA A 371 13.07 -11.59 8.21
C ALA A 371 12.38 -11.67 9.59
N PRO A 372 12.80 -10.94 10.64
CA PRO A 372 12.09 -10.95 11.93
C PRO A 372 10.62 -10.54 11.82
N GLY A 373 10.26 -9.62 10.91
CA GLY A 373 8.86 -9.23 10.69
C GLY A 373 7.98 -10.43 10.29
N PRO A 374 8.22 -11.06 9.13
CA PRO A 374 7.50 -12.26 8.72
C PRO A 374 7.56 -13.39 9.76
N ALA A 375 8.68 -13.61 10.43
CA ALA A 375 8.83 -14.67 11.43
C ALA A 375 7.89 -14.44 12.62
N LEU A 376 7.87 -13.24 13.19
CA LEU A 376 6.97 -12.86 14.28
C LEU A 376 5.51 -12.85 13.83
N GLY A 377 5.26 -12.37 12.60
CA GLY A 377 3.92 -12.38 11.99
C GLY A 377 3.37 -13.80 11.83
N LEU A 378 4.17 -14.74 11.35
CA LEU A 378 3.82 -16.16 11.23
C LEU A 378 3.55 -16.81 12.58
N TRP A 379 4.41 -16.55 13.56
CA TRP A 379 4.22 -17.04 14.91
C TRP A 379 2.88 -16.56 15.49
N ALA A 380 2.57 -15.28 15.33
CA ALA A 380 1.31 -14.70 15.80
C ALA A 380 0.09 -15.23 15.05
N LEU A 381 0.20 -15.48 13.73
CA LEU A 381 -0.88 -15.96 12.87
C LEU A 381 -1.18 -17.45 13.06
N TRP A 382 -0.22 -18.23 13.58
CA TRP A 382 -0.27 -19.69 13.66
C TRP A 382 -1.55 -20.27 14.31
N PRO A 383 -2.11 -19.70 15.39
CA PRO A 383 -3.36 -20.17 15.96
C PRO A 383 -4.53 -20.15 14.96
N LEU A 384 -4.64 -19.10 14.14
CA LEU A 384 -5.69 -18.99 13.12
C LEU A 384 -5.51 -19.99 11.97
N VAL A 385 -4.25 -20.22 11.55
CA VAL A 385 -3.94 -21.24 10.54
C VAL A 385 -4.33 -22.63 11.04
N ARG A 386 -4.03 -22.96 12.30
CA ARG A 386 -4.44 -24.24 12.89
C ARG A 386 -5.97 -24.39 13.00
N GLU A 387 -6.66 -23.30 13.30
CA GLU A 387 -8.12 -23.31 13.40
C GLU A 387 -8.76 -23.55 12.03
N GLU A 388 -8.31 -22.87 10.97
CA GLU A 388 -8.81 -23.09 9.60
C GLU A 388 -8.58 -24.54 9.13
N ARG A 389 -7.40 -25.13 9.39
CA ARG A 389 -7.10 -26.54 9.05
C ARG A 389 -8.02 -27.56 9.73
N ARG A 390 -8.57 -27.23 10.90
CA ARG A 390 -9.49 -28.15 11.61
C ARG A 390 -10.93 -28.06 11.12
N ARG A 391 -11.26 -27.01 10.36
CA ARG A 391 -12.60 -26.74 9.83
C ARG A 391 -12.79 -27.20 8.39
N GLY A 392 -11.73 -27.35 7.61
CA GLY A 392 -11.71 -27.89 6.24
C GLY A 392 -11.39 -29.37 6.24
#